data_4b15ea29a6df9f48f5a1c887981b9da1
#
_entry.id   4b15ea29a6df9f48f5a1c887981b9da1
#
_cell.length_a   1.000
_cell.length_b   1.000
_cell.length_c   1.000
_cell.angle_alpha   90.00
_cell.angle_beta   90.00
_cell.angle_gamma   90.00
#
_symmetry.space_group_name_H-M   'P 1'
#
loop_
_entity.id
_entity.type
_entity.pdbx_description
1 polymer ?
#
loop_
_entity_poly.entity_id
_entity_poly.type
_entity_poly.pdbx_seq_one_letter_code
_entity_poly.pdbx_strand_id
1 'polypeptide(L)'
;MWRGLYGIEFEDAIYVIEVDFFDFSEKVRLYRDGFLVDEGVSPVVFDLGSGVRIEAAMALFGMKYARMVGPQGTRLLTPLPGTAEAKRTLFEQNHPDVSKAIAASSWLVLVVALITQIPNLINGLLGAITMLGFSFGTPLPTFPLPPWANTFLVFLV
;
A
#
# COMPACT_ATOMS: atom_id res chain seq x y z
N MET A 1 7.88 13.85 -2.78
CA MET A 1 7.90 13.83 -1.32
C MET A 1 7.11 12.62 -0.89
N TRP A 2 7.79 11.61 -0.37
CA TRP A 2 7.22 10.28 -0.08
C TRP A 2 6.82 10.10 1.39
N ARG A 3 6.58 11.23 2.06
CA ARG A 3 6.14 11.25 3.45
C ARG A 3 4.62 11.34 3.52
N GLY A 4 4.02 10.47 4.31
CA GLY A 4 2.62 10.54 4.69
C GLY A 4 2.46 11.38 5.95
N LEU A 5 1.54 12.34 5.92
CA LEU A 5 1.16 13.16 7.06
C LEU A 5 -0.34 12.98 7.29
N TYR A 6 -0.72 12.53 8.48
CA TYR A 6 -2.11 12.30 8.86
C TYR A 6 -2.43 13.08 10.13
N GLY A 7 -3.44 13.92 10.07
CA GLY A 7 -3.80 14.83 11.16
C GLY A 7 -5.18 14.59 11.73
N ILE A 8 -5.35 14.96 12.98
CA ILE A 8 -6.62 15.05 13.67
C ILE A 8 -6.58 16.17 14.70
N GLU A 9 -7.70 16.88 14.82
CA GLU A 9 -7.89 17.89 15.84
C GLU A 9 -8.57 17.26 17.07
N PHE A 10 -7.98 17.45 18.24
CA PHE A 10 -8.49 16.91 19.50
C PHE A 10 -8.06 17.81 20.67
N GLU A 11 -9.03 18.23 21.53
CA GLU A 11 -8.83 19.08 22.72
C GLU A 11 -7.99 20.35 22.43
N ASP A 12 -8.42 21.12 21.43
CA ASP A 12 -7.78 22.35 20.97
C ASP A 12 -6.31 22.19 20.52
N ALA A 13 -5.86 20.98 20.26
CA ALA A 13 -4.54 20.68 19.71
C ALA A 13 -4.64 19.89 18.40
N ILE A 14 -3.68 20.12 17.52
CA ILE A 14 -3.57 19.38 16.25
C ILE A 14 -2.51 18.29 16.42
N TYR A 15 -2.95 17.04 16.34
CA TYR A 15 -2.06 15.89 16.34
C TYR A 15 -1.79 15.45 14.92
N VAL A 16 -0.52 15.27 14.59
CA VAL A 16 -0.07 14.84 13.26
C VAL A 16 0.84 13.64 13.39
N ILE A 17 0.55 12.58 12.64
CA ILE A 17 1.47 11.47 12.45
C ILE A 17 2.24 11.71 11.15
N GLU A 18 3.57 11.62 11.23
CA GLU A 18 4.46 11.59 10.08
C GLU A 18 5.02 10.17 9.90
N VAL A 19 4.97 9.67 8.67
CA VAL A 19 5.60 8.42 8.26
C VAL A 19 6.44 8.65 7.01
N ASP A 20 7.59 8.00 6.93
CA ASP A 20 8.41 7.96 5.72
C ASP A 20 8.31 6.55 5.12
N PHE A 21 7.66 6.42 3.97
CA PHE A 21 7.42 5.12 3.33
C PHE A 21 8.68 4.49 2.72
N PHE A 22 9.78 5.24 2.63
CA PHE A 22 11.07 4.73 2.18
C PHE A 22 12.07 4.47 3.30
N ASP A 23 11.69 4.78 4.53
CA ASP A 23 12.47 4.40 5.70
C ASP A 23 12.10 2.97 6.11
N PHE A 24 12.98 2.02 5.79
CA PHE A 24 12.83 0.62 6.17
C PHE A 24 12.80 0.39 7.70
N SER A 25 13.08 1.42 8.50
CA SER A 25 12.94 1.36 9.95
C SER A 25 11.49 1.47 10.44
N GLU A 26 10.54 1.73 9.51
CA GLU A 26 9.11 1.86 9.77
C GLU A 26 8.78 2.85 10.91
N LYS A 27 9.57 3.92 11.02
CA LYS A 27 9.38 4.93 12.06
C LYS A 27 8.13 5.76 11.82
N VAL A 28 7.39 5.92 12.89
CA VAL A 28 6.20 6.78 12.97
C VAL A 28 6.47 7.84 14.02
N ARG A 29 6.31 9.12 13.66
CA ARG A 29 6.52 10.25 14.56
C ARG A 29 5.19 10.92 14.86
N LEU A 30 4.96 11.22 16.11
CA LEU A 30 3.81 11.97 16.57
C LEU A 30 4.19 13.42 16.88
N TYR A 31 3.49 14.32 16.26
CA TYR A 31 3.60 15.78 16.51
C TYR A 31 2.32 16.29 17.17
N ARG A 32 2.47 17.23 18.08
CA ARG A 32 1.39 18.05 18.65
C ARG A 32 1.70 19.50 18.36
N ASP A 33 0.81 20.21 17.68
CA ASP A 33 0.95 21.62 17.31
C ASP A 33 2.30 21.94 16.61
N GLY A 34 2.79 21.00 15.79
CA GLY A 34 4.05 21.11 15.06
C GLY A 34 5.31 20.71 15.84
N PHE A 35 5.20 20.37 17.12
CA PHE A 35 6.31 19.87 17.93
C PHE A 35 6.30 18.36 18.02
N LEU A 36 7.47 17.73 17.84
CA LEU A 36 7.64 16.29 18.04
C LEU A 36 7.39 15.95 19.51
N VAL A 37 6.43 15.06 19.76
CA VAL A 37 6.06 14.62 21.11
C VAL A 37 6.57 13.21 21.38
N ASP A 38 6.48 12.32 20.39
CA ASP A 38 6.86 10.92 20.55
C ASP A 38 7.24 10.31 19.20
N GLU A 39 8.00 9.22 19.22
CA GLU A 39 8.29 8.39 18.05
C GLU A 39 8.28 6.91 18.40
N GLY A 40 7.88 6.09 17.45
CA GLY A 40 7.86 4.62 17.62
C GLY A 40 8.00 3.90 16.29
N VAL A 41 8.01 2.58 16.34
CA VAL A 41 8.09 1.70 15.18
C VAL A 41 6.72 1.06 14.93
N SER A 42 6.29 1.01 13.69
CA SER A 42 5.03 0.39 13.26
C SER A 42 4.97 -1.12 13.59
N PRO A 43 3.86 -1.64 14.15
CA PRO A 43 2.67 -0.91 14.60
C PRO A 43 2.90 -0.20 15.95
N VAL A 44 2.42 1.04 16.07
CA VAL A 44 2.67 1.89 17.24
C VAL A 44 1.38 2.39 17.87
N VAL A 45 1.42 2.59 19.18
CA VAL A 45 0.34 3.19 19.97
C VAL A 45 0.93 4.33 20.80
N PHE A 46 0.43 5.53 20.59
CA PHE A 46 0.77 6.71 21.37
C PHE A 46 -0.36 7.02 22.36
N ASP A 47 -0.07 7.00 23.64
CA ASP A 47 -1.04 7.32 24.70
C ASP A 47 -1.07 8.84 24.91
N LEU A 48 -2.24 9.44 24.75
CA LEU A 48 -2.45 10.87 24.96
C LEU A 48 -2.97 11.19 26.37
N GLY A 49 -3.19 10.17 27.19
CA GLY A 49 -3.84 10.31 28.50
C GLY A 49 -5.37 10.25 28.41
N SER A 50 -6.03 10.27 29.57
CA SER A 50 -7.51 10.25 29.68
C SER A 50 -8.21 9.09 28.93
N GLY A 51 -7.48 7.99 28.68
CA GLY A 51 -7.99 6.84 27.91
C GLY A 51 -8.09 7.08 26.40
N VAL A 52 -7.43 8.11 25.90
CA VAL A 52 -7.33 8.43 24.45
C VAL A 52 -5.95 8.03 23.95
N ARG A 53 -5.91 7.35 22.81
CA ARG A 53 -4.67 6.93 22.18
C ARG A 53 -4.73 7.07 20.67
N ILE A 54 -3.59 7.28 20.04
CA ILE A 54 -3.43 7.25 18.60
C ILE A 54 -2.74 5.94 18.21
N GLU A 55 -3.37 5.19 17.34
CA GLU A 55 -2.86 3.92 16.82
C GLU A 55 -2.50 4.10 15.34
N ALA A 56 -1.31 3.66 14.97
CA ALA A 56 -0.85 3.71 13.59
C ALA A 56 -0.13 2.42 13.19
N ALA A 57 -0.37 1.96 11.98
CA ALA A 57 0.36 0.87 11.39
C ALA A 57 0.62 1.13 9.91
N MET A 58 1.84 0.85 9.49
CA MET A 58 2.27 0.89 8.10
C MET A 58 1.95 -0.43 7.40
N ALA A 59 1.89 -0.40 6.09
CA ALA A 59 1.87 -1.55 5.19
C ALA A 59 2.98 -1.38 4.17
N LEU A 60 3.31 -2.43 3.44
CA LEU A 60 4.39 -2.44 2.46
C LEU A 60 4.32 -1.30 1.43
N PHE A 61 3.12 -0.83 1.12
CA PHE A 61 2.84 0.22 0.12
C PHE A 61 2.01 1.39 0.65
N GLY A 62 2.15 1.73 1.94
CA GLY A 62 1.44 2.87 2.49
C GLY A 62 0.99 2.70 3.94
N MET A 63 0.01 3.49 4.35
CA MET A 63 -0.58 3.41 5.68
C MET A 63 -1.69 2.35 5.72
N LYS A 64 -1.58 1.39 6.63
CA LYS A 64 -2.63 0.40 6.88
C LYS A 64 -3.80 1.02 7.65
N TYR A 65 -3.50 1.74 8.72
CA TYR A 65 -4.45 2.57 9.45
C TYR A 65 -3.71 3.64 10.27
N ALA A 66 -4.38 4.78 10.44
CA ALA A 66 -4.05 5.83 11.39
C ALA A 66 -5.36 6.25 12.05
N ARG A 67 -5.52 6.02 13.35
CA ARG A 67 -6.77 6.25 14.04
C ARG A 67 -6.55 6.71 15.48
N MET A 68 -7.45 7.54 15.97
CA MET A 68 -7.58 7.90 17.36
C MET A 68 -8.67 7.03 17.99
N VAL A 69 -8.38 6.42 19.12
CA VAL A 69 -9.29 5.57 19.87
C VAL A 69 -9.48 6.18 21.26
N GLY A 70 -10.71 6.41 21.65
CA GLY A 70 -11.04 6.99 22.94
C GLY A 70 -12.41 6.52 23.45
N PRO A 71 -12.87 7.00 24.61
CA PRO A 71 -14.15 6.62 25.20
C PRO A 71 -15.36 6.92 24.30
N GLN A 72 -15.22 7.91 23.41
CA GLN A 72 -16.27 8.32 22.47
C GLN A 72 -16.26 7.52 21.16
N GLY A 73 -15.36 6.54 21.02
CA GLY A 73 -15.22 5.71 19.84
C GLY A 73 -13.91 5.90 19.10
N THR A 74 -13.90 5.45 17.86
CA THR A 74 -12.72 5.51 16.99
C THR A 74 -12.93 6.53 15.88
N ARG A 75 -11.95 7.44 15.70
CA ARG A 75 -11.91 8.42 14.61
C ARG A 75 -10.67 8.20 13.76
N LEU A 76 -10.81 8.21 12.44
CA LEU A 76 -9.68 8.12 11.52
C LEU A 76 -8.96 9.46 11.41
N LEU A 77 -7.63 9.41 11.34
CA LEU A 77 -6.83 10.57 10.97
C LEU A 77 -6.94 10.82 9.47
N THR A 78 -7.00 12.08 9.08
CA THR A 78 -7.12 12.49 7.68
C THR A 78 -5.77 12.85 7.08
N PRO A 79 -5.48 12.47 5.82
CA PRO A 79 -4.27 12.90 5.14
C PRO A 79 -4.22 14.44 5.04
N LEU A 80 -3.09 15.03 5.42
CA LEU A 80 -2.91 16.49 5.36
C LEU A 80 -2.73 16.96 3.90
N PRO A 81 -3.19 18.18 3.58
CA PRO A 81 -3.02 18.79 2.27
C PRO A 81 -1.54 18.79 1.82
N GLY A 82 -1.31 18.54 0.52
CA GLY A 82 0.03 18.50 -0.06
C GLY A 82 0.70 17.12 -0.08
N THR A 83 0.14 16.12 0.63
CA THR A 83 0.61 14.74 0.56
C THR A 83 0.07 14.01 -0.68
N ALA A 84 0.74 12.93 -1.09
CA ALA A 84 0.28 12.11 -2.21
C ALA A 84 -1.07 11.45 -1.92
N GLU A 85 -1.28 11.03 -0.68
CA GLU A 85 -2.52 10.45 -0.19
C GLU A 85 -3.69 11.44 -0.24
N ALA A 86 -3.46 12.68 0.19
CA ALA A 86 -4.48 13.72 0.09
C ALA A 86 -4.87 14.00 -1.37
N LYS A 87 -3.90 14.06 -2.28
CA LYS A 87 -4.17 14.22 -3.72
C LYS A 87 -4.96 13.04 -4.29
N ARG A 88 -4.61 11.82 -3.88
CA ARG A 88 -5.33 10.60 -4.29
C ARG A 88 -6.77 10.62 -3.78
N THR A 89 -6.98 10.96 -2.50
CA THR A 89 -8.31 11.05 -1.89
C THR A 89 -9.17 12.12 -2.56
N LEU A 90 -8.59 13.30 -2.84
CA LEU A 90 -9.28 14.37 -3.57
C LEU A 90 -9.62 13.96 -5.00
N PHE A 91 -8.71 13.27 -5.70
CA PHE A 91 -8.98 12.75 -7.03
C PHE A 91 -10.13 11.73 -7.03
N GLU A 92 -10.13 10.81 -6.07
CA GLU A 92 -11.19 9.81 -5.93
C GLU A 92 -12.56 10.44 -5.61
N GLN A 93 -12.58 11.47 -4.76
CA GLN A 93 -13.80 12.22 -4.44
C GLN A 93 -14.32 13.04 -5.62
N ASN A 94 -13.43 13.68 -6.39
CA ASN A 94 -13.81 14.54 -7.50
C ASN A 94 -14.13 13.75 -8.78
N HIS A 95 -13.53 12.57 -8.95
CA HIS A 95 -13.67 11.75 -10.15
C HIS A 95 -13.90 10.27 -9.81
N PRO A 96 -15.00 9.91 -9.13
CA PRO A 96 -15.23 8.55 -8.65
C PRO A 96 -15.34 7.53 -9.79
N ASP A 97 -15.91 7.92 -10.94
CA ASP A 97 -16.06 7.02 -12.07
C ASP A 97 -14.74 6.75 -12.78
N VAL A 98 -13.87 7.77 -12.87
CA VAL A 98 -12.50 7.61 -13.41
C VAL A 98 -11.67 6.72 -12.50
N SER A 99 -11.75 6.92 -11.19
CA SER A 99 -11.06 6.09 -10.21
C SER A 99 -11.49 4.62 -10.30
N LYS A 100 -12.79 4.34 -10.41
CA LYS A 100 -13.32 3.00 -10.64
C LYS A 100 -12.87 2.39 -11.96
N ALA A 101 -12.84 3.17 -13.04
CA ALA A 101 -12.38 2.72 -14.34
C ALA A 101 -10.89 2.36 -14.32
N ILE A 102 -10.05 3.16 -13.64
CA ILE A 102 -8.63 2.87 -13.44
C ILE A 102 -8.45 1.57 -12.63
N ALA A 103 -9.20 1.41 -11.53
CA ALA A 103 -9.15 0.21 -10.72
C ALA A 103 -9.57 -1.03 -11.51
N ALA A 104 -10.67 -0.95 -12.28
CA ALA A 104 -11.15 -2.05 -13.11
C ALA A 104 -10.15 -2.41 -14.22
N SER A 105 -9.56 -1.42 -14.88
CA SER A 105 -8.54 -1.66 -15.92
C SER A 105 -7.27 -2.29 -15.33
N SER A 106 -6.84 -1.86 -14.15
CA SER A 106 -5.70 -2.47 -13.45
C SER A 106 -5.95 -3.92 -13.09
N TRP A 107 -7.15 -4.25 -12.61
CA TRP A 107 -7.58 -5.63 -12.36
C TRP A 107 -7.59 -6.47 -13.65
N LEU A 108 -8.10 -5.92 -14.75
CA LEU A 108 -8.12 -6.60 -16.04
C LEU A 108 -6.69 -6.94 -16.50
N VAL A 109 -5.79 -5.95 -16.45
CA VAL A 109 -4.36 -6.14 -16.81
C VAL A 109 -3.72 -7.20 -15.93
N LEU A 110 -3.95 -7.16 -14.62
CA LEU A 110 -3.42 -8.16 -13.68
C LEU A 110 -3.90 -9.57 -14.02
N VAL A 111 -5.19 -9.75 -14.26
CA VAL A 111 -5.78 -11.06 -14.60
C VAL A 111 -5.19 -11.58 -15.92
N VAL A 112 -5.09 -10.73 -16.94
CA VAL A 112 -4.48 -11.10 -18.23
C VAL A 112 -3.01 -11.49 -18.03
N ALA A 113 -2.26 -10.71 -17.23
CA ALA A 113 -0.87 -11.01 -16.92
C ALA A 113 -0.72 -12.38 -16.23
N LEU A 114 -1.54 -12.65 -15.22
CA LEU A 114 -1.51 -13.94 -14.51
C LEU A 114 -1.83 -15.12 -15.43
N ILE A 115 -2.89 -15.02 -16.24
CA ILE A 115 -3.28 -16.09 -17.18
C ILE A 115 -2.16 -16.41 -18.18
N THR A 116 -1.45 -15.38 -18.63
CA THR A 116 -0.41 -15.55 -19.66
C THR A 116 0.96 -15.92 -19.09
N GLN A 117 1.31 -15.40 -17.90
CA GLN A 117 2.65 -15.58 -17.31
C GLN A 117 2.76 -16.84 -16.43
N ILE A 118 1.69 -17.26 -15.74
CA ILE A 118 1.75 -18.46 -14.88
C ILE A 118 2.12 -19.71 -15.67
N PRO A 119 1.52 -20.03 -16.85
CA PRO A 119 1.95 -21.18 -17.64
C PRO A 119 3.40 -21.09 -18.10
N ASN A 120 3.88 -19.90 -18.48
CA ASN A 120 5.26 -19.69 -18.88
C ASN A 120 6.24 -19.95 -17.74
N LEU A 121 5.92 -19.46 -16.53
CA LEU A 121 6.73 -19.67 -15.33
C LEU A 121 6.78 -21.17 -14.96
N ILE A 122 5.65 -21.83 -14.95
CA ILE A 122 5.57 -23.28 -14.65
C ILE A 122 6.37 -24.08 -15.68
N ASN A 123 6.21 -23.81 -16.97
CA ASN A 123 6.96 -24.50 -18.02
C ASN A 123 8.47 -24.23 -17.93
N GLY A 124 8.88 -23.02 -17.57
CA GLY A 124 10.27 -22.70 -17.30
C GLY A 124 10.84 -23.49 -16.13
N LEU A 125 10.08 -23.61 -15.04
CA LEU A 125 10.46 -24.41 -13.87
C LEU A 125 10.55 -25.91 -14.22
N LEU A 126 9.56 -26.45 -14.93
CA LEU A 126 9.57 -27.83 -15.40
C LEU A 126 10.77 -28.13 -16.30
N GLY A 127 11.13 -27.19 -17.20
CA GLY A 127 12.33 -27.26 -18.03
C GLY A 127 13.61 -27.32 -17.22
N ALA A 128 13.73 -26.49 -16.18
CA ALA A 128 14.89 -26.50 -15.29
C ALA A 128 15.02 -27.82 -14.51
N ILE A 129 13.90 -28.34 -14.01
CA ILE A 129 13.85 -29.65 -13.30
C ILE A 129 14.23 -30.81 -14.24
N THR A 130 13.79 -30.75 -15.50
CA THR A 130 14.13 -31.78 -16.52
C THR A 130 15.64 -31.74 -16.80
N MET A 131 16.30 -30.61 -16.79
CA MET A 131 17.77 -30.52 -16.93
C MET A 131 18.51 -31.16 -15.75
N LEU A 132 17.90 -31.28 -14.58
CA LEU A 132 18.43 -31.98 -13.42
C LEU A 132 18.18 -33.48 -13.43
N GLY A 133 17.60 -34.03 -14.53
CA GLY A 133 17.33 -35.46 -14.71
C GLY A 133 15.99 -35.96 -14.18
N PHE A 134 15.10 -35.06 -13.75
CA PHE A 134 13.76 -35.40 -13.29
C PHE A 134 12.75 -35.03 -14.38
N SER A 135 11.91 -36.00 -14.83
CA SER A 135 10.82 -35.66 -15.74
C SER A 135 9.50 -35.58 -14.99
N PHE A 136 8.92 -34.41 -14.97
CA PHE A 136 7.62 -34.14 -14.36
C PHE A 136 6.64 -33.59 -15.41
N GLY A 137 5.57 -34.36 -15.67
CA GLY A 137 4.38 -33.88 -16.37
C GLY A 137 4.57 -33.41 -17.82
N THR A 138 3.46 -33.02 -18.42
CA THR A 138 3.42 -32.39 -19.76
C THR A 138 3.43 -30.88 -19.60
N PRO A 139 4.11 -30.10 -20.48
CA PRO A 139 4.10 -28.64 -20.44
C PRO A 139 2.66 -28.11 -20.57
N LEU A 140 2.38 -27.03 -19.82
CA LEU A 140 1.10 -26.33 -19.89
C LEU A 140 0.97 -25.59 -21.23
N PRO A 141 -0.25 -25.44 -21.76
CA PRO A 141 -0.49 -24.61 -22.94
C PRO A 141 -0.12 -23.16 -22.65
N THR A 142 0.69 -22.58 -23.53
CA THR A 142 1.11 -21.17 -23.44
C THR A 142 0.38 -20.35 -24.48
N PHE A 143 0.11 -19.07 -24.14
CA PHE A 143 -0.46 -18.12 -25.07
C PHE A 143 0.64 -17.33 -25.74
N PRO A 144 0.82 -17.41 -27.06
CA PRO A 144 1.85 -16.65 -27.79
C PRO A 144 1.47 -15.16 -27.79
N LEU A 145 2.07 -14.41 -26.89
CA LEU A 145 1.96 -12.95 -26.90
C LEU A 145 3.09 -12.36 -27.76
N PRO A 146 2.85 -11.23 -28.45
CA PRO A 146 3.91 -10.52 -29.12
C PRO A 146 4.98 -10.07 -28.11
N PRO A 147 6.27 -10.07 -28.50
CA PRO A 147 7.39 -9.84 -27.56
C PRO A 147 7.25 -8.57 -26.73
N TRP A 148 6.75 -7.49 -27.31
CA TRP A 148 6.54 -6.24 -26.60
C TRP A 148 5.48 -6.36 -25.48
N ALA A 149 4.40 -7.09 -25.72
CA ALA A 149 3.35 -7.29 -24.73
C ALA A 149 3.84 -8.18 -23.59
N ASN A 150 4.64 -9.21 -23.91
CA ASN A 150 5.23 -10.08 -22.90
C ASN A 150 6.20 -9.29 -21.98
N THR A 151 7.07 -8.46 -22.58
CA THR A 151 7.97 -7.61 -21.83
C THR A 151 7.20 -6.62 -20.95
N PHE A 152 6.17 -5.97 -21.51
CA PHE A 152 5.34 -5.02 -20.75
C PHE A 152 4.65 -5.68 -19.54
N LEU A 153 4.10 -6.88 -19.69
CA LEU A 153 3.44 -7.60 -18.61
C LEU A 153 4.40 -8.05 -17.52
N VAL A 154 5.64 -8.43 -17.86
CA VAL A 154 6.68 -8.79 -16.87
C VAL A 154 7.08 -7.60 -16.01
N PHE A 155 7.10 -6.37 -16.56
CA PHE A 155 7.41 -5.17 -15.78
C PHE A 155 6.22 -4.62 -14.96
N LEU A 156 5.00 -5.09 -15.20
CA LEU A 156 3.79 -4.64 -14.51
C LEU A 156 3.41 -5.52 -13.30
N VAL A 157 3.99 -6.71 -13.20
CA VAL A 157 3.81 -7.68 -12.10
C VAL A 157 4.98 -7.62 -11.14
#